data_5b32bd00a2b2a86e408c51a1aa50e993
#
_entry.id   5b32bd00a2b2a86e408c51a1aa50e993
#
_cell.length_a   1.000
_cell.length_b   1.000
_cell.length_c   1.000
_cell.angle_alpha   90.00
_cell.angle_beta   90.00
_cell.angle_gamma   90.00
#
_symmetry.space_group_name_H-M   'P 1'
#
loop_
_entity.id
_entity.type
_entity.pdbx_description
1 polymer ?
#
loop_
_entity_poly.entity_id
_entity_poly.type
_entity_poly.pdbx_seq_one_letter_code
_entity_poly.pdbx_strand_id
1 'polypeptide(L)'
;MKQPFILTLVSSVACAVTAANKAPENTTPTKSKTPNVVFIYADDLGYGDLECYGAKNVQTPNVNRLAKSGILFTNAHATAATSTPSRYSMLTGEYAWRKEGTDVAAGNAGMIIRPEQYTMADMFKSVGYTTAAVGKWHLGLGDQTATQDWNAPLPCALGDLGFDYHYIMAATADRVPLSLIHI
;
A
#
# COMPACT_ATOMS: atom_id res chain seq x y z
N MET A 1 0.69 22.14 22.81
CA MET A 1 0.71 20.71 22.50
C MET A 1 1.12 20.57 21.03
N LYS A 2 2.31 20.02 20.77
CA LYS A 2 2.78 19.79 19.40
C LYS A 2 2.14 18.48 18.91
N GLN A 3 1.33 18.55 17.90
CA GLN A 3 0.77 17.38 17.22
C GLN A 3 1.89 16.62 16.53
N PRO A 4 2.01 15.31 16.65
CA PRO A 4 2.95 14.55 15.87
C PRO A 4 2.47 14.49 14.41
N PHE A 5 3.26 15.06 13.51
CA PHE A 5 3.06 14.86 12.07
C PHE A 5 3.54 13.45 11.72
N ILE A 6 2.63 12.58 11.37
CA ILE A 6 2.96 11.25 10.85
C ILE A 6 3.18 11.40 9.35
N LEU A 7 4.42 11.24 8.94
CA LEU A 7 4.78 11.18 7.53
C LEU A 7 4.72 9.73 7.07
N THR A 8 3.73 9.42 6.27
CA THR A 8 3.75 8.15 5.53
C THR A 8 4.62 8.34 4.30
N LEU A 9 5.77 7.67 4.29
CA LEU A 9 6.70 7.71 3.17
C LEU A 9 6.06 7.01 1.97
N VAL A 10 5.48 7.76 1.05
CA VAL A 10 5.13 7.26 -0.28
C VAL A 10 6.40 7.31 -1.12
N SER A 11 7.19 6.25 -1.03
CA SER A 11 8.34 6.07 -1.90
C SER A 11 7.90 5.26 -3.12
N SER A 12 7.56 5.94 -4.20
CA SER A 12 7.46 5.29 -5.51
C SER A 12 8.88 4.96 -5.99
N VAL A 13 9.38 3.80 -5.60
CA VAL A 13 10.66 3.30 -6.10
C VAL A 13 10.42 2.60 -7.43
N ALA A 14 10.58 3.33 -8.52
CA ALA A 14 10.84 2.72 -9.81
C ALA A 14 12.28 2.19 -9.77
N CYS A 15 12.46 0.92 -9.42
CA CYS A 15 13.76 0.27 -9.44
C CYS A 15 14.07 -0.16 -10.87
N ALA A 16 14.77 0.70 -11.63
CA ALA A 16 15.39 0.30 -12.89
C ALA A 16 16.64 -0.54 -12.56
N VAL A 17 16.52 -1.86 -12.61
CA VAL A 17 17.67 -2.75 -12.57
C VAL A 17 18.30 -2.73 -13.95
N THR A 18 19.40 -1.99 -14.13
CA THR A 18 20.26 -2.08 -15.32
C THR A 18 21.14 -3.32 -15.18
N ALA A 19 20.85 -4.35 -15.96
CA ALA A 19 21.77 -5.46 -16.16
C ALA A 19 22.88 -5.04 -17.12
N ALA A 20 24.12 -5.38 -16.76
CA ALA A 20 25.33 -5.05 -17.49
C ALA A 20 25.37 -5.61 -18.94
N ASN A 21 25.92 -4.82 -19.84
CA ASN A 21 26.01 -4.96 -21.26
C ASN A 21 26.79 -6.20 -21.75
N LYS A 22 26.22 -6.88 -22.73
CA LYS A 22 26.93 -7.63 -23.78
C LYS A 22 26.56 -6.98 -25.11
N ALA A 23 27.57 -6.89 -26.03
CA ALA A 23 27.52 -6.16 -27.27
C ALA A 23 26.41 -6.56 -28.27
N PRO A 24 26.05 -5.71 -29.26
CA PRO A 24 24.78 -5.77 -29.95
C PRO A 24 24.77 -6.83 -31.04
N GLU A 25 23.92 -7.80 -30.93
CA GLU A 25 23.35 -8.56 -32.03
C GLU A 25 22.09 -7.87 -32.52
N ASN A 26 21.92 -7.85 -33.82
CA ASN A 26 20.85 -7.28 -34.62
C ASN A 26 19.46 -7.65 -34.01
N THR A 27 18.86 -6.81 -33.23
CA THR A 27 17.59 -7.09 -32.55
C THR A 27 16.46 -6.23 -33.11
N THR A 28 15.47 -6.90 -33.68
CA THR A 28 14.07 -6.43 -33.78
C THR A 28 13.71 -5.62 -32.52
N PRO A 29 12.98 -4.49 -32.62
CA PRO A 29 12.67 -3.70 -31.44
C PRO A 29 11.93 -4.52 -30.40
N THR A 30 12.64 -4.95 -29.38
CA THR A 30 12.06 -5.63 -28.23
C THR A 30 11.15 -4.64 -27.51
N LYS A 31 9.87 -4.98 -27.45
CA LYS A 31 8.87 -4.27 -26.65
C LYS A 31 9.47 -4.00 -25.28
N SER A 32 9.63 -2.73 -24.91
CA SER A 32 10.17 -2.32 -23.61
C SER A 32 9.39 -3.06 -22.50
N LYS A 33 10.07 -3.88 -21.71
CA LYS A 33 9.44 -4.55 -20.58
C LYS A 33 9.08 -3.46 -19.56
N THR A 34 7.81 -3.38 -19.22
CA THR A 34 7.35 -2.54 -18.13
C THR A 34 8.08 -2.91 -16.83
N PRO A 35 8.60 -1.93 -16.05
CA PRO A 35 9.33 -2.24 -14.82
C PRO A 35 8.39 -2.84 -13.77
N ASN A 36 8.91 -3.71 -12.93
CA ASN A 36 8.18 -4.13 -11.73
C ASN A 36 8.07 -2.95 -10.76
N VAL A 37 6.92 -2.86 -10.09
CA VAL A 37 6.64 -1.81 -9.11
C VAL A 37 6.44 -2.45 -7.74
N VAL A 38 7.21 -2.02 -6.74
CA VAL A 38 7.04 -2.40 -5.34
C VAL A 38 6.67 -1.15 -4.56
N PHE A 39 5.47 -1.17 -3.97
CA PHE A 39 4.98 -0.09 -3.12
C PHE A 39 5.06 -0.52 -1.66
N ILE A 40 5.88 0.16 -0.85
CA ILE A 40 6.05 -0.11 0.57
C ILE A 40 5.37 1.00 1.37
N TYR A 41 4.33 0.62 2.11
CA TYR A 41 3.56 1.54 2.94
C TYR A 41 3.78 1.24 4.41
N ALA A 42 4.60 2.05 5.06
CA ALA A 42 4.92 1.89 6.48
C ALA A 42 3.77 2.41 7.36
N ASP A 43 3.47 1.69 8.43
CA ASP A 43 2.47 2.03 9.42
C ASP A 43 3.13 2.66 10.63
N ASP A 44 2.58 3.77 11.12
CA ASP A 44 3.07 4.51 12.30
C ASP A 44 4.54 4.95 12.24
N LEU A 45 5.09 5.13 11.03
CA LEU A 45 6.45 5.60 10.82
C LEU A 45 6.48 7.14 10.77
N GLY A 46 7.19 7.75 11.70
CA GLY A 46 7.39 9.20 11.75
C GLY A 46 8.47 9.70 10.79
N TYR A 47 8.39 10.97 10.40
CA TYR A 47 9.38 11.61 9.53
C TYR A 47 10.81 11.47 10.06
N GLY A 48 11.00 11.61 11.39
CA GLY A 48 12.29 11.54 12.05
C GLY A 48 12.78 10.13 12.39
N ASP A 49 12.10 9.08 11.97
CA ASP A 49 12.42 7.70 12.35
C ASP A 49 13.40 7.03 11.38
N LEU A 50 13.69 7.67 10.24
CA LEU A 50 14.63 7.18 9.25
C LEU A 50 15.92 8.01 9.23
N GLU A 51 17.09 7.36 9.09
CA GLU A 51 18.40 8.05 9.03
C GLU A 51 18.47 9.05 7.88
N CYS A 52 17.90 8.76 6.72
CA CYS A 52 17.86 9.67 5.58
C CYS A 52 17.06 10.96 5.87
N TYR A 53 16.26 10.97 6.93
CA TYR A 53 15.54 12.14 7.44
C TYR A 53 16.09 12.64 8.79
N GLY A 54 17.23 12.13 9.23
CA GLY A 54 17.94 12.64 10.40
C GLY A 54 17.79 11.83 11.70
N ALA A 55 17.23 10.63 11.66
CA ALA A 55 17.23 9.73 12.81
C ALA A 55 18.66 9.43 13.27
N LYS A 56 18.90 9.49 14.60
CA LYS A 56 20.22 9.25 15.18
C LYS A 56 20.31 7.93 15.95
N ASN A 57 19.18 7.45 16.43
CA ASN A 57 19.11 6.28 17.34
C ASN A 57 18.68 5.00 16.64
N VAL A 58 18.30 5.07 15.38
CA VAL A 58 17.84 3.93 14.56
C VAL A 58 18.67 3.90 13.28
N GLN A 59 19.18 2.73 12.94
CA GLN A 59 19.92 2.52 11.70
C GLN A 59 19.01 1.95 10.62
N THR A 60 18.95 2.63 9.48
CA THR A 60 18.10 2.24 8.34
C THR A 60 18.91 2.15 7.03
N PRO A 61 19.97 1.30 6.97
CA PRO A 61 20.94 1.31 5.88
C PRO A 61 20.33 0.97 4.52
N ASN A 62 19.30 0.12 4.46
CA ASN A 62 18.61 -0.23 3.23
C ASN A 62 17.77 0.94 2.69
N VAL A 63 17.06 1.64 3.58
CA VAL A 63 16.29 2.84 3.21
C VAL A 63 17.23 3.96 2.77
N ASN A 64 18.37 4.14 3.46
CA ASN A 64 19.40 5.10 3.07
C ASN A 64 19.95 4.81 1.67
N ARG A 65 20.12 3.52 1.33
CA ARG A 65 20.55 3.12 -0.02
C ARG A 65 19.52 3.50 -1.07
N LEU A 66 18.23 3.25 -0.81
CA LEU A 66 17.13 3.68 -1.69
C LEU A 66 17.12 5.20 -1.85
N ALA A 67 17.21 5.95 -0.76
CA ALA A 67 17.23 7.41 -0.78
C ALA A 67 18.41 7.96 -1.61
N LYS A 68 19.59 7.33 -1.53
CA LYS A 68 20.78 7.74 -2.31
C LYS A 68 20.68 7.40 -3.80
N SER A 69 19.97 6.34 -4.16
CA SER A 69 19.84 5.88 -5.55
C SER A 69 18.57 6.36 -6.26
N GLY A 70 17.64 6.94 -5.52
CA GLY A 70 16.34 7.39 -6.00
C GLY A 70 16.07 8.86 -5.71
N ILE A 71 14.82 9.18 -5.45
CA ILE A 71 14.36 10.53 -5.10
C ILE A 71 13.95 10.54 -3.63
N LEU A 72 14.50 11.46 -2.86
CA LEU A 72 14.12 11.74 -1.48
C LEU A 72 13.18 12.93 -1.43
N PHE A 73 11.94 12.71 -1.00
CA PHE A 73 10.96 13.78 -0.83
C PHE A 73 11.12 14.44 0.54
N THR A 74 11.45 15.71 0.57
CA THR A 74 11.64 16.47 1.82
C THR A 74 10.36 17.15 2.32
N ASN A 75 9.31 17.18 1.50
CA ASN A 75 8.03 17.80 1.81
C ASN A 75 6.87 16.97 1.25
N ALA A 76 6.78 15.70 1.65
CA ALA A 76 5.66 14.83 1.33
C ALA A 76 4.76 14.64 2.56
N HIS A 77 3.46 14.60 2.35
CA HIS A 77 2.46 14.52 3.41
C HIS A 77 1.54 13.32 3.18
N ALA A 78 1.27 12.58 4.26
CA ALA A 78 0.18 11.62 4.25
C ALA A 78 -1.17 12.35 4.17
N THR A 79 -2.13 11.75 3.50
CA THR A 79 -3.48 12.33 3.35
C THR A 79 -4.29 12.33 4.63
N ALA A 80 -3.93 11.47 5.59
CA ALA A 80 -4.51 11.39 6.93
C ALA A 80 -3.48 10.86 7.92
N ALA A 81 -3.66 11.16 9.20
CA ALA A 81 -2.78 10.75 10.29
C ALA A 81 -3.05 9.31 10.79
N THR A 82 -4.17 8.72 10.43
CA THR A 82 -4.60 7.39 10.88
C THR A 82 -4.70 6.40 9.74
N SER A 83 -4.69 5.12 10.07
CA SER A 83 -4.49 4.01 9.15
C SER A 83 -5.55 3.92 8.04
N THR A 84 -6.81 3.69 8.40
CA THR A 84 -7.90 3.47 7.42
C THR A 84 -8.03 4.61 6.42
N PRO A 85 -8.18 5.89 6.83
CA PRO A 85 -8.36 6.97 5.88
C PRO A 85 -7.14 7.20 4.99
N SER A 86 -5.93 6.98 5.51
CA SER A 86 -4.70 7.12 4.73
C SER A 86 -4.58 6.01 3.67
N ARG A 87 -4.90 4.75 4.04
CA ARG A 87 -4.92 3.61 3.12
C ARG A 87 -6.00 3.74 2.06
N TYR A 88 -7.19 4.20 2.45
CA TYR A 88 -8.27 4.50 1.52
C TYR A 88 -7.81 5.47 0.44
N SER A 89 -7.27 6.61 0.86
CA SER A 89 -6.83 7.64 -0.08
C SER A 89 -5.70 7.16 -0.99
N MET A 90 -4.75 6.37 -0.47
CA MET A 90 -3.65 5.80 -1.23
C MET A 90 -4.15 4.86 -2.34
N LEU A 91 -5.12 3.99 -2.03
CA LEU A 91 -5.62 3.01 -3.00
C LEU A 91 -6.58 3.60 -4.02
N THR A 92 -7.39 4.58 -3.63
CA THR A 92 -8.48 5.11 -4.47
C THR A 92 -8.15 6.43 -5.15
N GLY A 93 -7.09 7.13 -4.68
CA GLY A 93 -6.80 8.49 -5.14
C GLY A 93 -7.77 9.55 -4.61
N GLU A 94 -8.70 9.19 -3.72
CA GLU A 94 -9.69 10.08 -3.13
C GLU A 94 -9.34 10.42 -1.68
N TYR A 95 -9.57 11.65 -1.25
CA TYR A 95 -9.47 12.00 0.15
C TYR A 95 -10.58 11.31 0.97
N ALA A 96 -10.19 10.62 2.03
CA ALA A 96 -11.11 9.88 2.89
C ALA A 96 -12.22 10.75 3.49
N TRP A 97 -11.93 11.99 3.86
CA TRP A 97 -12.91 12.94 4.41
C TRP A 97 -14.05 13.30 3.44
N ARG A 98 -13.95 12.92 2.17
CA ARG A 98 -15.03 13.09 1.18
C ARG A 98 -16.07 11.98 1.22
N LYS A 99 -15.80 10.90 1.93
CA LYS A 99 -16.67 9.73 2.02
C LYS A 99 -16.94 9.37 3.47
N GLU A 100 -18.19 9.25 3.84
CA GLU A 100 -18.59 8.73 5.14
C GLU A 100 -18.14 7.28 5.31
N GLY A 101 -17.85 6.89 6.58
CA GLY A 101 -17.42 5.53 6.91
C GLY A 101 -15.96 5.21 6.61
N THR A 102 -15.14 6.22 6.33
CA THR A 102 -13.69 6.08 6.12
C THR A 102 -12.85 6.40 7.35
N ASP A 103 -13.48 6.54 8.52
CA ASP A 103 -12.79 6.62 9.81
C ASP A 103 -12.07 5.31 10.14
N VAL A 104 -11.35 5.27 11.26
CA VAL A 104 -10.60 4.08 11.68
C VAL A 104 -11.54 2.88 11.81
N ALA A 105 -11.40 1.92 10.90
CA ALA A 105 -12.26 0.77 10.80
C ALA A 105 -12.17 -0.14 12.05
N ALA A 106 -13.30 -0.73 12.43
CA ALA A 106 -13.33 -1.82 13.40
C ALA A 106 -12.59 -3.05 12.86
N GLY A 107 -12.12 -3.93 13.75
CA GLY A 107 -11.38 -5.13 13.35
C GLY A 107 -12.16 -6.10 12.44
N ASN A 108 -13.48 -6.03 12.51
CA ASN A 108 -14.46 -6.82 11.75
C ASN A 108 -15.32 -5.96 10.83
N ALA A 109 -14.84 -4.82 10.40
CA ALA A 109 -15.58 -3.93 9.50
C ALA A 109 -15.83 -4.60 8.15
N GLY A 110 -16.98 -4.32 7.56
CA GLY A 110 -17.24 -4.58 6.15
C GLY A 110 -16.36 -3.73 5.23
N MET A 111 -16.29 -4.14 3.96
CA MET A 111 -15.44 -3.50 2.95
C MET A 111 -15.81 -2.02 2.75
N ILE A 112 -14.82 -1.15 2.90
CA ILE A 112 -14.97 0.33 2.78
C ILE A 112 -14.83 0.78 1.33
N ILE A 113 -13.89 0.20 0.59
CA ILE A 113 -13.75 0.42 -0.85
C ILE A 113 -14.78 -0.47 -1.55
N ARG A 114 -15.59 0.11 -2.40
CA ARG A 114 -16.58 -0.66 -3.16
C ARG A 114 -15.93 -1.40 -4.32
N PRO A 115 -16.43 -2.59 -4.71
CA PRO A 115 -15.88 -3.32 -5.86
C PRO A 115 -15.91 -2.54 -7.17
N GLU A 116 -16.88 -1.66 -7.36
CA GLU A 116 -16.99 -0.80 -8.56
C GLU A 116 -16.10 0.45 -8.51
N GLN A 117 -15.44 0.71 -7.38
CA GLN A 117 -14.55 1.87 -7.22
C GLN A 117 -13.17 1.54 -7.80
N TYR A 118 -12.73 2.33 -8.77
CA TYR A 118 -11.44 2.17 -9.42
C TYR A 118 -10.28 2.36 -8.43
N THR A 119 -9.38 1.40 -8.36
CA THR A 119 -8.27 1.38 -7.43
C THR A 119 -6.92 1.50 -8.14
N MET A 120 -5.86 1.71 -7.35
CA MET A 120 -4.49 1.63 -7.85
C MET A 120 -4.18 0.22 -8.44
N ALA A 121 -4.76 -0.85 -7.89
CA ALA A 121 -4.58 -2.19 -8.43
C ALA A 121 -5.23 -2.33 -9.81
N ASP A 122 -6.45 -1.81 -10.00
CA ASP A 122 -7.12 -1.78 -11.31
C ASP A 122 -6.32 -0.98 -12.33
N MET A 123 -5.74 0.15 -11.91
CA MET A 123 -4.89 0.96 -12.77
C MET A 123 -3.70 0.13 -13.29
N PHE A 124 -3.01 -0.61 -12.43
CA PHE A 124 -1.90 -1.46 -12.85
C PHE A 124 -2.37 -2.64 -13.72
N LYS A 125 -3.47 -3.29 -13.38
CA LYS A 125 -4.07 -4.36 -14.21
C LYS A 125 -4.43 -3.87 -15.61
N SER A 126 -4.95 -2.67 -15.73
CA SER A 126 -5.36 -2.11 -17.03
C SER A 126 -4.20 -1.99 -18.03
N VAL A 127 -2.98 -1.98 -17.55
CA VAL A 127 -1.74 -1.95 -18.37
C VAL A 127 -0.94 -3.26 -18.31
N GLY A 128 -1.57 -4.34 -17.84
CA GLY A 128 -1.06 -5.71 -17.93
C GLY A 128 -0.15 -6.15 -16.78
N TYR A 129 -0.18 -5.49 -15.63
CA TYR A 129 0.50 -5.98 -14.43
C TYR A 129 -0.30 -7.07 -13.72
N THR A 130 0.40 -7.99 -13.10
CA THR A 130 -0.12 -8.82 -12.02
C THR A 130 0.04 -8.07 -10.70
N THR A 131 -1.01 -8.04 -9.90
CA THR A 131 -1.11 -7.20 -8.71
C THR A 131 -1.15 -8.04 -7.43
N ALA A 132 -0.49 -7.58 -6.39
CA ALA A 132 -0.48 -8.26 -5.10
C ALA A 132 -0.58 -7.28 -3.92
N ALA A 133 -1.29 -7.68 -2.87
CA ALA A 133 -1.33 -7.00 -1.58
C ALA A 133 -0.83 -7.92 -0.47
N VAL A 134 0.14 -7.46 0.33
CA VAL A 134 0.72 -8.23 1.44
C VAL A 134 0.82 -7.35 2.69
N GLY A 135 0.38 -7.87 3.84
CA GLY A 135 0.51 -7.20 5.13
C GLY A 135 -0.81 -6.61 5.64
N LYS A 136 -0.75 -5.49 6.37
CA LYS A 136 -1.93 -4.85 6.98
C LYS A 136 -2.86 -4.27 5.91
N TRP A 137 -4.14 -4.68 5.96
CA TRP A 137 -5.19 -4.17 5.08
C TRP A 137 -5.95 -2.99 5.72
N HIS A 138 -6.68 -3.21 6.76
CA HIS A 138 -7.44 -2.26 7.57
C HIS A 138 -8.44 -1.38 6.79
N LEU A 139 -9.07 -1.96 5.77
CA LEU A 139 -10.11 -1.32 4.96
C LEU A 139 -11.40 -2.16 4.90
N GLY A 140 -11.57 -3.05 5.88
CA GLY A 140 -12.70 -3.97 5.92
C GLY A 140 -12.67 -5.03 4.83
N LEU A 141 -13.45 -6.07 5.00
CA LEU A 141 -13.64 -7.17 4.07
C LEU A 141 -15.11 -7.61 4.09
N GLY A 142 -15.55 -8.25 3.00
CA GLY A 142 -16.88 -8.81 2.93
C GLY A 142 -17.97 -7.77 2.78
N ASP A 143 -19.20 -8.09 3.18
CA ASP A 143 -20.36 -7.21 3.03
C ASP A 143 -20.17 -5.89 3.81
N GLN A 144 -20.44 -4.78 3.15
CA GLN A 144 -20.35 -3.44 3.74
C GLN A 144 -21.41 -3.19 4.84
N THR A 145 -22.46 -3.98 4.89
CA THR A 145 -23.61 -3.76 5.77
C THR A 145 -23.59 -4.61 7.03
N ALA A 146 -22.70 -5.60 7.13
CA ALA A 146 -22.69 -6.58 8.19
C ALA A 146 -21.32 -6.74 8.88
N THR A 147 -21.34 -7.17 10.13
CA THR A 147 -20.17 -7.69 10.82
C THR A 147 -19.74 -8.99 10.16
N GLN A 148 -18.46 -9.12 9.84
CA GLN A 148 -17.96 -10.29 9.11
C GLN A 148 -17.95 -11.54 9.99
N ASP A 149 -18.48 -12.65 9.44
CA ASP A 149 -18.21 -14.01 9.95
C ASP A 149 -16.96 -14.55 9.23
N TRP A 150 -15.85 -14.58 9.94
CA TRP A 150 -14.57 -15.07 9.42
C TRP A 150 -14.52 -16.58 9.16
N ASN A 151 -15.57 -17.32 9.55
CA ASN A 151 -15.69 -18.76 9.28
C ASN A 151 -16.52 -19.06 8.02
N ALA A 152 -17.09 -18.02 7.42
CA ALA A 152 -17.87 -18.12 6.19
C ALA A 152 -17.08 -17.56 4.99
N PRO A 153 -17.39 -17.98 3.75
CA PRO A 153 -16.85 -17.32 2.56
C PRO A 153 -17.18 -15.83 2.54
N LEU A 154 -16.19 -15.00 2.24
CA LEU A 154 -16.40 -13.56 2.16
C LEU A 154 -17.08 -13.19 0.84
N PRO A 155 -18.20 -12.45 0.87
CA PRO A 155 -18.92 -12.04 -0.35
C PRO A 155 -18.14 -11.05 -1.20
N CYS A 156 -17.21 -10.28 -0.61
CA CYS A 156 -16.32 -9.37 -1.28
C CYS A 156 -14.91 -9.49 -0.69
N ALA A 157 -13.92 -9.54 -1.55
CA ALA A 157 -12.51 -9.69 -1.17
C ALA A 157 -11.61 -8.78 -2.01
N LEU A 158 -10.31 -8.83 -1.77
CA LEU A 158 -9.33 -8.01 -2.49
C LEU A 158 -9.29 -8.30 -4.00
N GLY A 159 -9.68 -9.50 -4.42
CA GLY A 159 -9.84 -9.83 -5.84
C GLY A 159 -10.79 -8.90 -6.58
N ASP A 160 -11.88 -8.49 -5.91
CA ASP A 160 -12.87 -7.56 -6.45
C ASP A 160 -12.35 -6.11 -6.54
N LEU A 161 -11.22 -5.83 -5.87
CA LEU A 161 -10.53 -4.54 -5.90
C LEU A 161 -9.29 -4.54 -6.79
N GLY A 162 -9.17 -5.53 -7.70
CA GLY A 162 -8.10 -5.59 -8.66
C GLY A 162 -6.81 -6.30 -8.21
N PHE A 163 -6.77 -6.96 -7.06
CA PHE A 163 -5.61 -7.72 -6.61
C PHE A 163 -5.70 -9.18 -7.06
N ASP A 164 -4.71 -9.66 -7.82
CA ASP A 164 -4.61 -11.05 -8.29
C ASP A 164 -4.13 -11.99 -7.17
N TYR A 165 -3.37 -11.47 -6.23
CA TYR A 165 -2.86 -12.19 -5.07
C TYR A 165 -2.95 -11.32 -3.82
N HIS A 166 -3.29 -11.94 -2.69
CA HIS A 166 -3.21 -11.25 -1.41
C HIS A 166 -2.88 -12.20 -0.25
N TYR A 167 -2.10 -11.67 0.69
CA TYR A 167 -1.81 -12.30 1.97
C TYR A 167 -1.81 -11.20 3.03
N ILE A 168 -2.94 -11.03 3.70
CA ILE A 168 -3.22 -9.83 4.48
C ILE A 168 -3.64 -10.14 5.91
N MET A 169 -3.41 -9.17 6.77
CA MET A 169 -4.05 -9.04 8.07
C MET A 169 -5.22 -8.07 7.91
N ALA A 170 -6.44 -8.55 8.18
CA ALA A 170 -7.67 -7.82 7.90
C ALA A 170 -7.75 -6.44 8.56
N ALA A 171 -7.24 -6.33 9.79
CA ALA A 171 -7.27 -5.08 10.57
C ALA A 171 -5.86 -4.68 11.06
N THR A 172 -5.65 -4.58 12.36
CA THR A 172 -4.41 -4.17 13.02
C THR A 172 -3.96 -5.21 14.04
N ALA A 173 -2.68 -5.21 14.39
CA ALA A 173 -2.10 -6.16 15.35
C ALA A 173 -2.64 -5.99 16.79
N ASP A 174 -3.22 -4.85 17.11
CA ASP A 174 -3.82 -4.53 18.41
C ASP A 174 -5.31 -4.92 18.52
N ARG A 175 -5.88 -5.50 17.47
CA ARG A 175 -7.28 -5.91 17.40
C ARG A 175 -7.40 -7.40 17.20
N VAL A 176 -8.13 -8.06 18.06
CA VAL A 176 -8.31 -9.50 18.05
C VAL A 176 -9.69 -9.90 17.48
N PRO A 177 -9.82 -11.11 16.93
CA PRO A 177 -8.77 -12.08 16.70
C PRO A 177 -7.83 -11.69 15.57
N LEU A 178 -6.52 -11.93 15.77
CA LEU A 178 -5.53 -11.75 14.70
C LEU A 178 -5.61 -12.96 13.76
N SER A 179 -5.81 -12.68 12.49
CA SER A 179 -5.78 -13.70 11.45
C SER A 179 -5.08 -13.17 10.22
N LEU A 180 -4.14 -13.94 9.70
CA LEU A 180 -3.62 -13.76 8.35
C LEU A 180 -4.53 -14.57 7.42
N ILE A 181 -5.12 -13.89 6.47
CA ILE A 181 -6.06 -14.50 5.53
C ILE A 181 -5.41 -14.53 4.15
N HIS A 182 -5.25 -15.75 3.65
CA HIS A 182 -4.97 -15.99 2.24
C HIS A 182 -6.25 -16.60 1.65
N ILE A 183 -6.91 -15.86 0.79
CA ILE A 183 -8.17 -16.25 0.15
C ILE A 183 -7.93 -16.30 -1.36
#